data_1391214fe327a3c1d22e94c21db1d2dc
#
_entry.id   1391214fe327a3c1d22e94c21db1d2dc
#
_cell.length_a   1.000
_cell.length_b   1.000
_cell.length_c   1.000
_cell.angle_alpha   90.00
_cell.angle_beta   90.00
_cell.angle_gamma   90.00
#
_symmetry.space_group_name_H-M   'P 1'
#
loop_
_entity.id
_entity.type
_entity.pdbx_description
1 polymer ?
#
loop_
_entity_poly.entity_id
_entity_poly.type
_entity_poly.pdbx_seq_one_letter_code
_entity_poly.pdbx_strand_id
1 'polypeptide(L)'
;MLNVFCRAIIAALLLAPAAQAGTLTYAVTDESWAPYWIVEDGRVSGILHEFMLALDERLPETLQASHPLPPLRTQKLFREGLLQIECCVSKSWRDSAQQAESSLWTVPVLEAEEMLIFAPGKRFPYRHLEDLRGRSIATVRGYGYAGSEYFQRNDGADVRALIYRVAQGHSEAGILDRLEWRYLQHENAQLQATRWSVEEGPIINRSQLRLRLHPALAGRLAAFNAAVVALQRDGTLARIVARHAPQAHVVGEGEIR
;
A
#
# COMPACT_ATOMS: atom_id res chain seq x y z
N MET A 1 -78.84 18.29 11.21
CA MET A 1 -78.24 17.30 10.25
C MET A 1 -76.79 17.71 10.02
N LEU A 2 -75.86 17.01 10.69
CA LEU A 2 -74.47 17.44 10.77
C LEU A 2 -73.62 16.47 9.94
N ASN A 3 -73.09 16.96 8.82
CA ASN A 3 -72.20 16.19 7.95
C ASN A 3 -70.79 16.19 8.48
N VAL A 4 -70.34 15.03 8.95
CA VAL A 4 -68.96 14.77 9.38
C VAL A 4 -68.15 14.32 8.16
N PHE A 5 -67.32 15.19 7.62
CA PHE A 5 -66.31 14.85 6.59
C PHE A 5 -65.11 14.22 7.28
N CYS A 6 -64.96 12.91 7.15
CA CYS A 6 -63.82 12.15 7.58
C CYS A 6 -62.66 12.34 6.55
N ARG A 7 -61.63 13.16 6.87
CA ARG A 7 -60.42 13.28 6.09
C ARG A 7 -59.48 12.13 6.42
N ALA A 8 -59.43 11.12 5.61
CA ALA A 8 -58.41 10.08 5.67
C ALA A 8 -57.07 10.66 5.11
N ILE A 9 -56.11 10.89 5.98
CA ILE A 9 -54.72 11.22 5.64
C ILE A 9 -54.00 9.90 5.32
N ILE A 10 -53.81 9.61 4.04
CA ILE A 10 -52.96 8.51 3.60
C ILE A 10 -51.52 8.98 3.73
N ALA A 11 -50.84 8.53 4.76
CA ALA A 11 -49.40 8.68 4.91
C ALA A 11 -48.71 7.69 3.94
N ALA A 12 -48.33 8.17 2.75
CA ALA A 12 -47.49 7.40 1.85
C ALA A 12 -46.05 7.31 2.50
N LEU A 13 -45.76 6.21 3.15
CA LEU A 13 -44.37 5.85 3.49
C LEU A 13 -43.62 5.68 2.18
N LEU A 14 -42.80 6.66 1.84
CA LEU A 14 -41.75 6.52 0.83
C LEU A 14 -40.71 5.49 1.33
N LEU A 15 -40.94 4.22 1.02
CA LEU A 15 -39.89 3.20 1.08
C LEU A 15 -38.84 3.57 0.02
N ALA A 16 -37.83 4.34 0.43
CA ALA A 16 -36.63 4.47 -0.39
C ALA A 16 -36.08 3.06 -0.59
N PRO A 17 -35.84 2.62 -1.85
CA PRO A 17 -35.17 1.33 -2.05
C PRO A 17 -33.82 1.40 -1.31
N ALA A 18 -33.63 0.50 -0.34
CA ALA A 18 -32.33 0.26 0.23
C ALA A 18 -31.42 -0.12 -0.95
N ALA A 19 -30.55 0.80 -1.35
CA ALA A 19 -29.55 0.50 -2.35
C ALA A 19 -28.80 -0.74 -1.84
N GLN A 20 -28.96 -1.87 -2.51
CA GLN A 20 -28.21 -3.07 -2.16
C GLN A 20 -26.74 -2.73 -2.33
N ALA A 21 -26.06 -2.62 -1.21
CA ALA A 21 -24.64 -2.37 -1.18
C ALA A 21 -23.94 -3.57 -1.86
N GLY A 22 -23.34 -3.32 -3.00
CA GLY A 22 -22.62 -4.35 -3.76
C GLY A 22 -21.34 -4.76 -3.03
N THR A 23 -20.82 -5.93 -3.38
CA THR A 23 -19.48 -6.35 -2.93
C THR A 23 -18.44 -5.80 -3.89
N LEU A 24 -17.40 -5.16 -3.35
CA LEU A 24 -16.24 -4.68 -4.08
C LEU A 24 -15.03 -5.53 -3.70
N THR A 25 -14.34 -6.07 -4.70
CA THR A 25 -13.17 -6.91 -4.45
C THR A 25 -11.89 -6.08 -4.52
N TYR A 26 -11.08 -6.17 -3.45
CA TYR A 26 -9.75 -5.55 -3.45
C TYR A 26 -8.64 -6.57 -3.69
N ALA A 27 -7.59 -6.11 -4.38
CA ALA A 27 -6.44 -6.91 -4.75
C ALA A 27 -5.59 -7.26 -3.52
N VAL A 28 -5.21 -8.54 -3.40
CA VAL A 28 -4.18 -9.02 -2.48
C VAL A 28 -3.12 -9.74 -3.30
N THR A 29 -1.84 -9.37 -3.10
CA THR A 29 -0.71 -10.08 -3.73
C THR A 29 -0.33 -11.31 -2.92
N ASP A 30 0.27 -12.32 -3.57
CA ASP A 30 0.79 -13.52 -2.92
C ASP A 30 2.19 -13.31 -2.31
N GLU A 31 2.74 -12.12 -2.45
CA GLU A 31 3.99 -11.68 -1.82
C GLU A 31 3.69 -10.81 -0.61
N SER A 32 4.39 -11.06 0.49
CA SER A 32 4.34 -10.20 1.67
C SER A 32 5.13 -8.93 1.47
N TRP A 33 4.55 -7.82 1.85
CA TRP A 33 5.20 -6.52 2.03
C TRP A 33 5.02 -6.10 3.50
N ALA A 34 5.68 -6.84 4.38
CA ALA A 34 5.53 -6.68 5.82
C ALA A 34 6.17 -5.36 6.32
N PRO A 35 5.54 -4.66 7.28
CA PRO A 35 4.31 -4.99 8.00
C PRO A 35 3.02 -4.49 7.32
N TYR A 36 3.09 -3.96 6.10
CA TYR A 36 1.90 -3.45 5.39
C TYR A 36 0.93 -4.58 5.02
N TRP A 37 1.42 -5.56 4.28
CA TRP A 37 0.72 -6.80 3.94
C TRP A 37 1.56 -7.99 4.38
N ILE A 38 0.98 -8.86 5.19
CA ILE A 38 1.60 -10.13 5.61
C ILE A 38 0.72 -11.25 5.07
N VAL A 39 1.29 -12.07 4.19
CA VAL A 39 0.59 -13.19 3.56
C VAL A 39 1.34 -14.47 3.93
N GLU A 40 0.72 -15.30 4.78
CA GLU A 40 1.28 -16.54 5.30
C GLU A 40 0.21 -17.63 5.25
N ASP A 41 0.51 -18.75 4.63
CA ASP A 41 -0.40 -19.90 4.50
C ASP A 41 -1.81 -19.51 4.00
N GLY A 42 -1.87 -18.57 3.07
CA GLY A 42 -3.12 -18.06 2.51
C GLY A 42 -3.90 -17.10 3.42
N ARG A 43 -3.38 -16.79 4.61
CA ARG A 43 -3.93 -15.79 5.52
C ARG A 43 -3.33 -14.42 5.24
N VAL A 44 -4.14 -13.40 5.37
CA VAL A 44 -3.75 -12.01 5.14
C VAL A 44 -3.86 -11.24 6.45
N SER A 45 -2.83 -10.49 6.79
CA SER A 45 -2.76 -9.61 7.97
C SER A 45 -1.91 -8.37 7.67
N GLY A 46 -1.61 -7.56 8.68
CA GLY A 46 -0.78 -6.36 8.56
C GLY A 46 -1.58 -5.07 8.51
N ILE A 47 -0.85 -3.95 8.43
CA ILE A 47 -1.40 -2.58 8.52
C ILE A 47 -2.52 -2.35 7.51
N LEU A 48 -2.29 -2.70 6.24
CA LEU A 48 -3.23 -2.41 5.17
C LEU A 48 -4.43 -3.36 5.17
N HIS A 49 -4.25 -4.59 5.67
CA HIS A 49 -5.38 -5.50 5.89
C HIS A 49 -6.33 -4.93 6.95
N GLU A 50 -5.81 -4.55 8.12
CA GLU A 50 -6.63 -3.95 9.18
C GLU A 50 -7.26 -2.62 8.77
N PHE A 51 -6.53 -1.82 7.97
CA PHE A 51 -7.10 -0.62 7.37
C PHE A 51 -8.28 -0.93 6.45
N MET A 52 -8.19 -1.96 5.60
CA MET A 52 -9.29 -2.36 4.72
C MET A 52 -10.51 -2.86 5.50
N LEU A 53 -10.31 -3.58 6.61
CA LEU A 53 -11.41 -3.98 7.50
C LEU A 53 -12.08 -2.75 8.15
N ALA A 54 -11.29 -1.80 8.66
CA ALA A 54 -11.82 -0.58 9.24
C ALA A 54 -12.52 0.32 8.20
N LEU A 55 -12.05 0.28 6.94
CA LEU A 55 -12.67 0.99 5.83
C LEU A 55 -14.03 0.37 5.44
N ASP A 56 -14.12 -0.96 5.44
CA ASP A 56 -15.35 -1.71 5.20
C ASP A 56 -16.48 -1.26 6.15
N GLU A 57 -16.17 -1.08 7.43
CA GLU A 57 -17.12 -0.59 8.45
C GLU A 57 -17.63 0.84 8.19
N ARG A 58 -16.99 1.60 7.32
CA ARG A 58 -17.32 3.01 7.02
C ARG A 58 -18.00 3.22 5.66
N LEU A 59 -18.12 2.17 4.89
CA LEU A 59 -18.72 2.20 3.55
C LEU A 59 -20.03 1.41 3.53
N PRO A 60 -20.98 1.77 2.66
CA PRO A 60 -22.19 0.97 2.51
C PRO A 60 -21.95 -0.34 1.73
N GLU A 61 -20.89 -0.41 0.91
CA GLU A 61 -20.49 -1.63 0.20
C GLU A 61 -19.70 -2.56 1.15
N THR A 62 -19.73 -3.87 0.85
CA THR A 62 -18.84 -4.85 1.49
C THR A 62 -17.52 -4.92 0.72
N LEU A 63 -16.39 -4.76 1.39
CA LEU A 63 -15.06 -4.90 0.82
C LEU A 63 -14.55 -6.33 1.03
N GLN A 64 -14.31 -7.05 -0.05
CA GLN A 64 -13.85 -8.43 -0.01
C GLN A 64 -12.41 -8.54 -0.54
N ALA A 65 -11.54 -9.22 0.19
CA ALA A 65 -10.21 -9.56 -0.28
C ALA A 65 -10.28 -10.58 -1.43
N SER A 66 -9.47 -10.38 -2.47
CA SER A 66 -9.23 -11.45 -3.44
C SER A 66 -8.43 -12.59 -2.79
N HIS A 67 -8.41 -13.76 -3.41
CA HIS A 67 -7.34 -14.70 -3.12
C HIS A 67 -5.99 -14.05 -3.43
N PRO A 68 -4.91 -14.36 -2.67
CA PRO A 68 -3.58 -13.91 -3.01
C PRO A 68 -3.18 -14.33 -4.42
N LEU A 69 -2.66 -13.39 -5.21
CA LEU A 69 -2.29 -13.57 -6.62
C LEU A 69 -0.95 -12.88 -6.91
N PRO A 70 -0.17 -13.37 -7.90
CA PRO A 70 1.04 -12.68 -8.33
C PRO A 70 0.79 -11.22 -8.69
N PRO A 71 1.70 -10.28 -8.34
CA PRO A 71 1.49 -8.83 -8.51
C PRO A 71 1.11 -8.40 -9.94
N LEU A 72 1.72 -9.00 -10.96
CA LEU A 72 1.38 -8.68 -12.35
C LEU A 72 -0.03 -9.15 -12.73
N ARG A 73 -0.51 -10.24 -12.10
CA ARG A 73 -1.86 -10.75 -12.30
C ARG A 73 -2.89 -9.85 -11.62
N THR A 74 -2.65 -9.41 -10.39
CA THR A 74 -3.55 -8.46 -9.70
C THR A 74 -3.69 -7.16 -10.49
N GLN A 75 -2.58 -6.61 -11.03
CA GLN A 75 -2.59 -5.41 -11.86
C GLN A 75 -3.38 -5.61 -13.16
N LYS A 76 -3.27 -6.78 -13.80
CA LYS A 76 -4.06 -7.11 -15.00
C LYS A 76 -5.55 -7.15 -14.66
N LEU A 77 -5.95 -7.93 -13.64
CA LEU A 77 -7.34 -8.06 -13.23
C LEU A 77 -7.96 -6.73 -12.78
N PHE A 78 -7.15 -5.86 -12.16
CA PHE A 78 -7.58 -4.50 -11.82
C PHE A 78 -7.92 -3.68 -13.08
N ARG A 79 -7.06 -3.67 -14.10
CA ARG A 79 -7.34 -2.95 -15.34
C ARG A 79 -8.57 -3.49 -16.09
N GLU A 80 -8.84 -4.78 -15.94
CA GLU A 80 -10.04 -5.44 -16.50
C GLU A 80 -11.31 -5.20 -15.66
N GLY A 81 -11.21 -4.51 -14.51
CA GLY A 81 -12.32 -4.23 -13.59
C GLY A 81 -12.80 -5.43 -12.78
N LEU A 82 -12.09 -6.57 -12.85
CA LEU A 82 -12.39 -7.76 -12.06
C LEU A 82 -11.95 -7.63 -10.60
N LEU A 83 -10.96 -6.78 -10.35
CA LEU A 83 -10.62 -6.25 -9.03
C LEU A 83 -10.86 -4.75 -9.09
N GLN A 84 -11.65 -4.20 -8.18
CA GLN A 84 -12.08 -2.80 -8.24
C GLN A 84 -11.19 -1.87 -7.41
N ILE A 85 -10.43 -2.42 -6.45
CA ILE A 85 -9.61 -1.67 -5.50
C ILE A 85 -8.22 -2.29 -5.42
N GLU A 86 -7.19 -1.48 -5.41
CA GLU A 86 -5.83 -1.85 -5.05
C GLU A 86 -5.40 -0.99 -3.86
N CYS A 87 -5.17 -1.61 -2.71
CA CYS A 87 -4.71 -0.92 -1.50
C CYS A 87 -3.32 -1.39 -1.11
N CYS A 88 -2.42 -0.54 -0.80
CA CYS A 88 -2.38 0.88 -1.05
C CYS A 88 -1.08 1.10 -1.79
N VAL A 89 -1.10 1.88 -2.82
CA VAL A 89 0.05 2.05 -3.70
C VAL A 89 0.32 3.53 -3.98
N SER A 90 1.54 3.84 -4.37
CA SER A 90 1.92 5.17 -4.85
C SER A 90 1.53 5.37 -6.31
N LYS A 91 1.18 6.60 -6.67
CA LYS A 91 0.95 6.97 -8.07
C LYS A 91 2.19 6.71 -8.94
N SER A 92 3.38 6.98 -8.42
CA SER A 92 4.64 6.77 -9.13
C SER A 92 4.95 5.29 -9.42
N TRP A 93 4.31 4.37 -8.70
CA TRP A 93 4.43 2.93 -8.98
C TRP A 93 3.46 2.43 -10.07
N ARG A 94 2.57 3.30 -10.53
CA ARG A 94 1.49 3.04 -11.51
C ARG A 94 1.43 4.15 -12.56
N ASP A 95 2.59 4.62 -13.04
CA ASP A 95 2.74 5.82 -13.88
C ASP A 95 2.70 5.53 -15.38
N SER A 96 2.76 4.27 -15.82
CA SER A 96 2.58 3.97 -17.24
C SER A 96 1.21 4.47 -17.73
N ALA A 97 1.12 4.92 -18.98
CA ALA A 97 -0.13 5.45 -19.56
C ALA A 97 -1.33 4.53 -19.32
N GLN A 98 -1.17 3.23 -19.55
CA GLN A 98 -2.20 2.23 -19.35
C GLN A 98 -2.64 2.11 -17.87
N GLN A 99 -1.71 2.26 -16.94
CA GLN A 99 -2.01 2.24 -15.51
C GLN A 99 -2.71 3.52 -15.07
N ALA A 100 -2.26 4.68 -15.56
CA ALA A 100 -2.83 5.98 -15.22
C ALA A 100 -4.29 6.10 -15.69
N GLU A 101 -4.59 5.69 -16.92
CA GLU A 101 -5.94 5.70 -17.50
C GLU A 101 -6.94 4.85 -16.72
N SER A 102 -6.49 3.75 -16.11
CA SER A 102 -7.34 2.85 -15.32
C SER A 102 -7.37 3.20 -13.83
N SER A 103 -7.00 4.42 -13.43
CA SER A 103 -6.82 4.78 -12.02
C SER A 103 -7.60 6.01 -11.60
N LEU A 104 -8.37 5.85 -10.52
CA LEU A 104 -8.81 6.95 -9.67
C LEU A 104 -8.07 6.83 -8.33
N TRP A 105 -7.78 7.96 -7.71
CA TRP A 105 -6.94 7.99 -6.52
C TRP A 105 -7.63 8.69 -5.36
N THR A 106 -7.65 8.04 -4.21
CA THR A 106 -8.12 8.68 -2.98
C THR A 106 -7.13 9.73 -2.44
N VAL A 107 -7.51 10.41 -1.37
CA VAL A 107 -6.56 11.10 -0.50
C VAL A 107 -5.51 10.11 0.03
N PRO A 108 -4.31 10.56 0.45
CA PRO A 108 -3.30 9.68 1.03
C PRO A 108 -3.84 8.92 2.26
N VAL A 109 -3.45 7.67 2.40
CA VAL A 109 -3.70 6.83 3.58
C VAL A 109 -2.50 6.86 4.51
N LEU A 110 -1.32 6.52 3.96
CA LEU A 110 -0.03 6.41 4.66
C LEU A 110 1.07 7.01 3.80
N GLU A 111 2.26 7.15 4.39
CA GLU A 111 3.49 7.42 3.67
C GLU A 111 4.45 6.23 3.82
N ALA A 112 5.11 5.85 2.74
CA ALA A 112 6.18 4.88 2.70
C ALA A 112 7.50 5.57 2.31
N GLU A 113 8.60 5.16 2.93
CA GLU A 113 9.94 5.68 2.65
C GLU A 113 10.78 4.61 1.97
N GLU A 114 11.08 4.81 0.69
CA GLU A 114 12.01 3.96 -0.05
C GLU A 114 13.44 4.46 0.13
N MET A 115 14.35 3.57 0.47
CA MET A 115 15.77 3.86 0.65
C MET A 115 16.64 2.94 -0.19
N LEU A 116 17.86 3.39 -0.47
CA LEU A 116 18.89 2.51 -1.00
C LEU A 116 19.45 1.64 0.12
N ILE A 117 19.77 0.41 -0.22
CA ILE A 117 20.63 -0.48 0.57
C ILE A 117 21.85 -0.87 -0.24
N PHE A 118 22.99 -1.08 0.44
CA PHE A 118 24.27 -1.38 -0.18
C PHE A 118 24.94 -2.58 0.50
N ALA A 119 25.77 -3.30 -0.22
CA ALA A 119 26.76 -4.18 0.42
C ALA A 119 27.72 -3.33 1.28
N PRO A 120 28.25 -3.88 2.40
CA PRO A 120 29.14 -3.14 3.29
C PRO A 120 30.33 -2.52 2.54
N GLY A 121 30.53 -1.22 2.73
CA GLY A 121 31.62 -0.45 2.11
C GLY A 121 31.46 -0.23 0.60
N LYS A 122 30.31 -0.51 0.01
CA LYS A 122 30.07 -0.36 -1.45
C LYS A 122 29.15 0.82 -1.82
N ARG A 123 28.94 1.76 -0.87
CA ARG A 123 28.13 2.95 -1.18
C ARG A 123 28.74 3.78 -2.30
N PHE A 124 27.87 4.30 -3.16
CA PHE A 124 28.21 5.32 -4.14
C PHE A 124 27.52 6.66 -3.79
N PRO A 125 28.02 7.80 -4.30
CA PRO A 125 27.38 9.10 -4.11
C PRO A 125 25.98 9.10 -4.71
N TYR A 126 25.00 9.61 -3.97
CA TYR A 126 23.61 9.76 -4.40
C TYR A 126 23.06 11.11 -3.96
N ARG A 127 22.37 11.83 -4.84
CA ARG A 127 21.69 13.11 -4.60
C ARG A 127 20.26 13.11 -5.15
N HIS A 128 20.04 12.47 -6.30
CA HIS A 128 18.76 12.41 -7.00
C HIS A 128 18.63 11.10 -7.80
N LEU A 129 17.43 10.76 -8.25
CA LEU A 129 17.13 9.48 -8.91
C LEU A 129 17.97 9.23 -10.17
N GLU A 130 18.35 10.30 -10.91
CA GLU A 130 19.19 10.21 -12.10
C GLU A 130 20.60 9.67 -11.81
N ASP A 131 21.10 9.75 -10.57
CA ASP A 131 22.39 9.18 -10.17
C ASP A 131 22.40 7.63 -10.22
N LEU A 132 21.20 7.03 -10.34
CA LEU A 132 21.03 5.58 -10.53
C LEU A 132 21.25 5.17 -11.99
N ARG A 133 21.46 6.10 -12.91
CA ARG A 133 21.57 5.84 -14.36
C ARG A 133 22.62 4.79 -14.67
N GLY A 134 22.15 3.73 -15.36
CA GLY A 134 22.97 2.62 -15.79
C GLY A 134 23.40 1.63 -14.70
N ARG A 135 23.06 1.87 -13.43
CA ARG A 135 23.40 0.98 -12.31
C ARG A 135 22.48 -0.23 -12.26
N SER A 136 23.04 -1.35 -11.82
CA SER A 136 22.25 -2.55 -11.51
C SER A 136 21.64 -2.43 -10.11
N ILE A 137 20.32 -2.29 -10.05
CA ILE A 137 19.57 -2.12 -8.80
C ILE A 137 18.69 -3.33 -8.54
N ALA A 138 18.88 -3.95 -7.39
CA ALA A 138 18.02 -5.05 -6.93
C ALA A 138 16.61 -4.52 -6.59
N THR A 139 15.60 -5.19 -7.10
CA THR A 139 14.18 -4.85 -7.00
C THR A 139 13.35 -6.11 -6.82
N VAL A 140 12.07 -5.97 -6.47
CA VAL A 140 11.12 -7.10 -6.43
C VAL A 140 10.34 -7.13 -7.75
N ARG A 141 10.18 -8.32 -8.30
CA ARG A 141 9.47 -8.52 -9.57
C ARG A 141 8.02 -8.07 -9.47
N GLY A 142 7.57 -7.27 -10.43
CA GLY A 142 6.19 -6.77 -10.49
C GLY A 142 5.92 -5.54 -9.63
N TYR A 143 6.87 -5.12 -8.78
CA TYR A 143 6.73 -3.87 -8.03
C TYR A 143 7.11 -2.66 -8.90
N GLY A 144 6.43 -1.53 -8.69
CA GLY A 144 6.79 -0.24 -9.25
C GLY A 144 7.79 0.48 -8.35
N TYR A 145 8.72 1.21 -8.96
CA TYR A 145 9.71 2.03 -8.25
C TYR A 145 9.84 3.38 -8.94
N ALA A 146 9.92 4.45 -8.15
CA ALA A 146 10.22 5.78 -8.69
C ALA A 146 11.60 5.78 -9.34
N GLY A 147 11.73 6.40 -10.51
CA GLY A 147 12.99 6.49 -11.24
C GLY A 147 13.43 5.18 -11.91
N SER A 148 12.52 4.21 -12.08
CA SER A 148 12.85 2.93 -12.72
C SER A 148 13.34 3.06 -14.16
N GLU A 149 13.13 4.21 -14.80
CA GLU A 149 13.65 4.56 -16.14
C GLU A 149 15.16 4.87 -16.14
N TYR A 150 15.77 5.11 -14.98
CA TYR A 150 17.18 5.46 -14.88
C TYR A 150 18.09 4.24 -14.66
N PHE A 151 17.60 3.17 -14.05
CA PHE A 151 18.45 2.04 -13.65
C PHE A 151 18.08 0.72 -14.33
N GLN A 152 19.02 -0.21 -14.32
CA GLN A 152 18.79 -1.58 -14.77
C GLN A 152 18.24 -2.40 -13.60
N ARG A 153 17.01 -2.89 -13.75
CA ARG A 153 16.37 -3.73 -12.72
C ARG A 153 17.03 -5.11 -12.68
N ASN A 154 17.33 -5.56 -11.47
CA ASN A 154 17.73 -6.93 -11.16
C ASN A 154 16.69 -7.55 -10.22
N ASP A 155 15.58 -8.02 -10.80
CA ASP A 155 14.40 -8.48 -10.07
C ASP A 155 14.67 -9.76 -9.28
N GLY A 156 14.45 -9.72 -7.96
CA GLY A 156 14.27 -10.88 -7.10
C GLY A 156 12.82 -11.36 -7.11
N ALA A 157 12.57 -12.56 -6.59
CA ALA A 157 11.22 -13.07 -6.41
C ALA A 157 10.49 -12.33 -5.27
N ASP A 158 11.24 -11.96 -4.24
CA ASP A 158 10.76 -11.29 -3.03
C ASP A 158 11.84 -10.37 -2.44
N VAL A 159 11.54 -9.72 -1.33
CA VAL A 159 12.46 -8.81 -0.63
C VAL A 159 13.70 -9.53 -0.09
N ARG A 160 13.62 -10.80 0.29
CA ARG A 160 14.77 -11.57 0.76
C ARG A 160 15.76 -11.81 -0.38
N ALA A 161 15.26 -12.17 -1.56
CA ALA A 161 16.06 -12.30 -2.77
C ALA A 161 16.70 -10.97 -3.18
N LEU A 162 15.99 -9.84 -3.01
CA LEU A 162 16.53 -8.49 -3.22
C LEU A 162 17.72 -8.23 -2.29
N ILE A 163 17.55 -8.40 -0.97
CA ILE A 163 18.60 -8.18 0.02
C ILE A 163 19.81 -9.09 -0.26
N TYR A 164 19.57 -10.37 -0.55
CA TYR A 164 20.63 -11.33 -0.89
C TYR A 164 21.45 -10.86 -2.10
N ARG A 165 20.80 -10.38 -3.18
CA ARG A 165 21.50 -9.90 -4.37
C ARG A 165 22.44 -8.73 -4.07
N VAL A 166 22.02 -7.82 -3.20
CA VAL A 166 22.85 -6.71 -2.76
C VAL A 166 24.02 -7.21 -1.88
N ALA A 167 23.72 -8.02 -0.86
CA ALA A 167 24.71 -8.53 0.07
C ALA A 167 25.83 -9.35 -0.63
N GLN A 168 25.50 -10.07 -1.72
CA GLN A 168 26.45 -10.86 -2.50
C GLN A 168 27.10 -10.04 -3.64
N GLY A 169 26.78 -8.77 -3.80
CA GLY A 169 27.34 -7.93 -4.86
C GLY A 169 26.82 -8.25 -6.28
N HIS A 170 25.69 -8.96 -6.37
CA HIS A 170 25.00 -9.22 -7.64
C HIS A 170 24.27 -7.99 -8.17
N SER A 171 24.10 -6.97 -7.33
CA SER A 171 23.58 -5.65 -7.65
C SER A 171 24.39 -4.60 -6.89
N GLU A 172 24.54 -3.41 -7.48
CA GLU A 172 25.31 -2.32 -6.87
C GLU A 172 24.59 -1.73 -5.66
N ALA A 173 23.25 -1.75 -5.67
CA ALA A 173 22.37 -1.35 -4.59
C ALA A 173 21.03 -2.07 -4.71
N GLY A 174 20.15 -1.89 -3.72
CA GLY A 174 18.75 -2.28 -3.79
C GLY A 174 17.87 -1.13 -3.33
N ILE A 175 16.61 -1.14 -3.75
CA ILE A 175 15.58 -0.22 -3.25
C ILE A 175 14.66 -1.00 -2.34
N LEU A 176 14.54 -0.56 -1.09
CA LEU A 176 13.80 -1.24 -0.04
C LEU A 176 13.00 -0.22 0.77
N ASP A 177 11.78 -0.58 1.15
CA ASP A 177 10.98 0.22 2.08
C ASP A 177 11.62 0.18 3.48
N ARG A 178 11.70 1.36 4.13
CA ARG A 178 12.38 1.51 5.42
C ARG A 178 11.64 0.83 6.56
N LEU A 179 10.31 0.83 6.54
CA LEU A 179 9.52 0.16 7.58
C LEU A 179 9.59 -1.36 7.41
N GLU A 180 9.54 -1.85 6.17
CA GLU A 180 9.74 -3.26 5.85
C GLU A 180 11.13 -3.75 6.31
N TRP A 181 12.17 -2.98 6.04
CA TRP A 181 13.52 -3.31 6.51
C TRP A 181 13.60 -3.44 8.03
N ARG A 182 13.04 -2.48 8.77
CA ARG A 182 13.01 -2.53 10.24
C ARG A 182 12.20 -3.71 10.78
N TYR A 183 11.07 -4.01 10.13
CA TYR A 183 10.28 -5.17 10.47
C TYR A 183 11.07 -6.46 10.28
N LEU A 184 11.74 -6.63 9.13
CA LEU A 184 12.55 -7.80 8.84
C LEU A 184 13.75 -7.96 9.80
N GLN A 185 14.36 -6.86 10.20
CA GLN A 185 15.43 -6.88 11.20
C GLN A 185 14.93 -7.33 12.58
N HIS A 186 13.71 -6.92 12.95
CA HIS A 186 13.12 -7.31 14.24
C HIS A 186 12.69 -8.78 14.26
N GLU A 187 12.03 -9.25 13.22
CA GLU A 187 11.45 -10.60 13.15
C GLU A 187 12.49 -11.69 12.82
N ASN A 188 13.63 -11.34 12.28
CA ASN A 188 14.50 -12.33 11.64
C ASN A 188 15.95 -12.25 12.11
N ALA A 189 16.30 -13.04 13.14
CA ALA A 189 17.69 -13.19 13.60
C ALA A 189 18.64 -13.65 12.46
N GLN A 190 18.14 -14.29 11.41
CA GLN A 190 18.95 -14.71 10.26
C GLN A 190 19.40 -13.52 9.38
N LEU A 191 18.65 -12.42 9.33
CA LEU A 191 19.06 -11.20 8.64
C LEU A 191 20.20 -10.48 9.38
N GLN A 192 20.40 -10.79 10.64
CA GLN A 192 21.55 -10.31 11.43
C GLN A 192 22.83 -11.12 11.17
N ALA A 193 22.73 -12.26 10.49
CA ALA A 193 23.89 -13.03 10.09
C ALA A 193 24.68 -12.32 8.98
N THR A 194 26.02 -12.39 9.04
CA THR A 194 26.95 -11.66 8.16
C THR A 194 26.71 -11.81 6.67
N ARG A 195 26.14 -12.95 6.23
CA ARG A 195 25.87 -13.19 4.78
C ARG A 195 24.69 -12.38 4.20
N TRP A 196 23.88 -11.75 5.04
CA TRP A 196 22.76 -10.88 4.66
C TRP A 196 23.04 -9.43 5.05
N SER A 197 24.30 -9.12 5.38
CA SER A 197 24.69 -7.79 5.81
C SER A 197 24.54 -6.80 4.67
N VAL A 198 23.76 -5.78 4.91
CA VAL A 198 23.64 -4.60 4.04
C VAL A 198 23.67 -3.33 4.89
N GLU A 199 24.09 -2.23 4.28
CA GLU A 199 24.11 -0.92 4.91
C GLU A 199 22.92 -0.09 4.40
N GLU A 200 22.21 0.58 5.32
CA GLU A 200 21.18 1.55 4.99
C GLU A 200 21.81 2.75 4.29
N GLY A 201 21.21 3.17 3.18
CA GLY A 201 21.59 4.35 2.41
C GLY A 201 20.60 5.51 2.59
N PRO A 202 20.65 6.49 1.68
CA PRO A 202 19.73 7.62 1.71
C PRO A 202 18.30 7.20 1.37
N ILE A 203 17.33 7.96 1.90
CA ILE A 203 15.94 7.93 1.41
C ILE A 203 15.95 8.53 0.00
N ILE A 204 15.40 7.78 -0.95
CA ILE A 204 15.36 8.18 -2.36
C ILE A 204 13.97 8.64 -2.79
N ASN A 205 12.95 8.22 -2.07
CA ASN A 205 11.57 8.56 -2.37
C ASN A 205 10.72 8.50 -1.09
N ARG A 206 9.73 9.41 -1.01
CA ARG A 206 8.63 9.36 -0.06
C ARG A 206 7.34 9.24 -0.82
N SER A 207 6.73 8.08 -0.73
CA SER A 207 5.55 7.71 -1.48
C SER A 207 4.29 7.84 -0.63
N GLN A 208 3.36 8.66 -1.08
CA GLN A 208 2.03 8.68 -0.50
C GLN A 208 1.24 7.47 -0.98
N LEU A 209 0.99 6.54 -0.10
CA LEU A 209 0.16 5.37 -0.34
C LEU A 209 -1.31 5.77 -0.37
N ARG A 210 -2.02 5.36 -1.40
CA ARG A 210 -3.43 5.70 -1.65
C ARG A 210 -4.18 4.44 -2.05
N LEU A 211 -5.48 4.43 -1.80
CA LEU A 211 -6.35 3.51 -2.52
C LEU A 211 -6.35 3.91 -3.99
N ARG A 212 -6.11 2.93 -4.84
CA ARG A 212 -6.33 3.03 -6.28
C ARG A 212 -7.65 2.36 -6.60
N LEU A 213 -8.59 3.13 -7.15
CA LEU A 213 -9.91 2.66 -7.50
C LEU A 213 -10.03 2.54 -9.01
N HIS A 214 -10.70 1.49 -9.48
CA HIS A 214 -11.04 1.35 -10.89
C HIS A 214 -12.01 2.46 -11.32
N PRO A 215 -11.93 3.00 -12.56
CA PRO A 215 -12.79 4.08 -13.05
C PRO A 215 -14.29 3.84 -12.89
N ALA A 216 -14.73 2.58 -12.90
CA ALA A 216 -16.12 2.22 -12.62
C ALA A 216 -16.63 2.72 -11.25
N LEU A 217 -15.73 3.03 -10.32
CA LEU A 217 -16.04 3.57 -8.99
C LEU A 217 -15.99 5.11 -8.93
N ALA A 218 -16.01 5.82 -10.07
CA ALA A 218 -15.92 7.30 -10.08
C ALA A 218 -16.97 7.96 -9.18
N GLY A 219 -18.21 7.49 -9.21
CA GLY A 219 -19.28 7.99 -8.35
C GLY A 219 -19.12 7.70 -6.86
N ARG A 220 -18.14 6.85 -6.49
CA ARG A 220 -17.87 6.43 -5.11
C ARG A 220 -16.63 7.12 -4.50
N LEU A 221 -15.80 7.76 -5.31
CA LEU A 221 -14.54 8.36 -4.88
C LEU A 221 -14.70 9.30 -3.67
N ALA A 222 -15.75 10.11 -3.65
CA ALA A 222 -16.02 11.03 -2.54
C ALA A 222 -16.31 10.28 -1.23
N ALA A 223 -17.04 9.18 -1.26
CA ALA A 223 -17.33 8.35 -0.10
C ALA A 223 -16.07 7.66 0.43
N PHE A 224 -15.23 7.11 -0.45
CA PHE A 224 -13.93 6.55 -0.06
C PHE A 224 -13.03 7.61 0.58
N ASN A 225 -12.94 8.79 0.01
CA ASN A 225 -12.17 9.90 0.59
C ASN A 225 -12.68 10.28 1.99
N ALA A 226 -13.99 10.40 2.16
CA ALA A 226 -14.59 10.72 3.45
C ALA A 226 -14.29 9.64 4.50
N ALA A 227 -14.38 8.36 4.13
CA ALA A 227 -14.07 7.24 5.02
C ALA A 227 -12.59 7.21 5.43
N VAL A 228 -11.66 7.42 4.48
CA VAL A 228 -10.21 7.53 4.78
C VAL A 228 -9.94 8.67 5.76
N VAL A 229 -10.48 9.88 5.50
CA VAL A 229 -10.31 11.04 6.37
C VAL A 229 -10.90 10.80 7.76
N ALA A 230 -12.05 10.10 7.86
CA ALA A 230 -12.64 9.75 9.14
C ALA A 230 -11.71 8.84 9.97
N LEU A 231 -11.13 7.78 9.35
CA LEU A 231 -10.20 6.85 10.01
C LEU A 231 -8.89 7.54 10.45
N GLN A 232 -8.46 8.58 9.73
CA GLN A 232 -7.31 9.39 10.14
C GLN A 232 -7.66 10.28 11.34
N ARG A 233 -8.79 10.98 11.28
CA ARG A 233 -9.20 11.95 12.30
C ARG A 233 -9.55 11.33 13.64
N ASP A 234 -10.18 10.15 13.65
CA ASP A 234 -10.53 9.45 14.89
C ASP A 234 -9.38 8.62 15.48
N GLY A 235 -8.20 8.67 14.85
CA GLY A 235 -6.99 7.99 15.29
C GLY A 235 -6.99 6.47 15.04
N THR A 236 -7.99 5.92 14.35
CA THR A 236 -8.04 4.47 14.06
C THR A 236 -6.82 4.04 13.24
N LEU A 237 -6.47 4.78 12.18
CA LEU A 237 -5.31 4.47 11.37
C LEU A 237 -4.00 4.54 12.17
N ALA A 238 -3.84 5.54 13.04
CA ALA A 238 -2.66 5.66 13.89
C ALA A 238 -2.53 4.47 14.86
N ARG A 239 -3.63 4.01 15.45
CA ARG A 239 -3.65 2.82 16.31
C ARG A 239 -3.30 1.54 15.54
N ILE A 240 -3.78 1.39 14.31
CA ILE A 240 -3.43 0.26 13.43
C ILE A 240 -1.92 0.25 13.18
N VAL A 241 -1.36 1.37 12.73
CA VAL A 241 0.08 1.48 12.46
C VAL A 241 0.91 1.16 13.71
N ALA A 242 0.53 1.70 14.88
CA ALA A 242 1.26 1.49 16.13
C ALA A 242 1.29 0.03 16.59
N ARG A 243 0.29 -0.78 16.24
CA ARG A 243 0.30 -2.22 16.55
C ARG A 243 1.30 -3.04 15.75
N HIS A 244 1.59 -2.61 14.54
CA HIS A 244 2.43 -3.34 13.59
C HIS A 244 3.84 -2.75 13.42
N ALA A 245 4.01 -1.46 13.70
CA ALA A 245 5.32 -0.85 13.62
C ALA A 245 6.16 -1.37 14.81
N PRO A 246 7.30 -2.07 14.59
CA PRO A 246 8.26 -2.27 15.66
C PRO A 246 8.61 -0.90 16.20
N GLN A 247 8.58 -0.72 17.53
CA GLN A 247 8.71 0.59 18.17
C GLN A 247 9.85 1.38 17.51
N ALA A 248 9.47 2.31 16.65
CA ALA A 248 10.40 3.33 16.23
C ALA A 248 10.83 4.02 17.51
N HIS A 249 12.13 3.98 17.86
CA HIS A 249 12.66 4.87 18.85
C HIS A 249 12.17 6.27 18.45
N VAL A 250 11.19 6.77 19.17
CA VAL A 250 10.88 8.19 19.20
C VAL A 250 12.19 8.81 19.70
N VAL A 251 12.97 9.35 18.77
CA VAL A 251 14.06 10.24 19.11
C VAL A 251 13.39 11.37 19.87
N GLY A 252 13.60 11.42 21.18
CA GLY A 252 12.97 12.37 22.05
C GLY A 252 13.20 13.79 21.52
N GLU A 253 12.15 14.58 21.49
CA GLU A 253 12.23 16.03 21.50
C GLU A 253 13.03 16.44 22.75
N GLY A 254 14.31 16.65 22.60
CA GLY A 254 15.17 17.06 23.71
C GLY A 254 16.63 17.13 23.33
N GLU A 255 16.97 18.12 22.52
CA GLU A 255 18.24 18.86 22.63
C GLU A 255 18.25 20.02 21.64
N ILE A 256 17.47 21.06 22.00
CA ILE A 256 17.80 22.42 21.59
C ILE A 256 18.43 23.05 22.85
N ARG A 257 19.74 23.13 22.88
CA ARG A 257 20.52 24.10 23.68
C ARG A 257 21.59 24.71 22.81
#